data_1e7a8d9f94e33b60380a04f1a19ac229
#
_entry.id   1e7a8d9f94e33b60380a04f1a19ac229
#
_cell.length_a   1.000
_cell.length_b   1.000
_cell.length_c   1.000
_cell.angle_alpha   90.00
_cell.angle_beta   90.00
_cell.angle_gamma   90.00
#
_symmetry.space_group_name_H-M   'P 1'
#
loop_
_entity.id
_entity.type
_entity.pdbx_description
1 polymer ?
#
loop_
_entity_poly.entity_id
_entity_poly.type
_entity_poly.pdbx_seq_one_letter_code
_entity_poly.pdbx_strand_id
1 'polypeptide(L)'
;MKKVLLYSGGMDSYIIDFLWKPDVKLYIDYGTEQTKEERKRLPQDVIVKEFNLAEFMENDGINTIPLRNLIFAALAVNYGDVIAIGGVKGDLHYDKTKKFARRTTRLFNSVLTKEASKRKVKIVVPYKKYSKSDLVKMYIERGGDIEKLERESWSCHRPVNGQPCGECIPCKKKISVINEARKMYE
;
A
#
# COMPACT_ATOMS: atom_id res chain seq x y z
N MET A 1 -14.55 8.68 12.64
CA MET A 1 -14.45 7.98 11.34
C MET A 1 -13.31 7.00 11.42
N LYS A 2 -13.59 5.72 11.25
CA LYS A 2 -12.62 4.64 11.34
C LYS A 2 -11.71 4.62 10.11
N LYS A 3 -10.40 4.64 10.31
CA LYS A 3 -9.38 4.69 9.26
C LYS A 3 -8.90 3.29 8.88
N VAL A 4 -8.87 2.98 7.60
CA VAL A 4 -8.36 1.71 7.05
C VAL A 4 -7.20 2.00 6.11
N LEU A 5 -6.07 1.33 6.30
CA LEU A 5 -4.97 1.33 5.35
C LEU A 5 -4.99 0.05 4.53
N LEU A 6 -5.02 0.17 3.21
CA LEU A 6 -4.65 -0.94 2.32
C LEU A 6 -3.16 -1.19 2.47
N TYR A 7 -2.83 -2.19 3.26
CA TYR A 7 -1.48 -2.49 3.70
C TYR A 7 -0.89 -3.63 2.87
N SER A 8 0.20 -3.39 2.17
CA SER A 8 0.85 -4.40 1.30
C SER A 8 2.12 -5.01 1.91
N GLY A 9 2.53 -4.58 3.11
CA GLY A 9 3.84 -4.96 3.65
C GLY A 9 5.04 -4.32 2.95
N GLY A 10 4.81 -3.60 1.86
CA GLY A 10 5.84 -2.84 1.17
C GLY A 10 6.29 -1.60 1.95
N MET A 11 7.48 -1.07 1.64
CA MET A 11 8.09 0.06 2.36
C MET A 11 7.14 1.27 2.47
N ASP A 12 6.41 1.61 1.41
CA ASP A 12 5.49 2.75 1.44
C ASP A 12 4.35 2.54 2.44
N SER A 13 3.70 1.36 2.42
CA SER A 13 2.60 1.04 3.33
C SER A 13 3.06 0.90 4.77
N TYR A 14 4.27 0.40 5.00
CA TYR A 14 4.90 0.31 6.31
C TYR A 14 5.09 1.71 6.93
N ILE A 15 5.66 2.64 6.17
CA ILE A 15 5.84 4.03 6.61
C ILE A 15 4.50 4.73 6.81
N ILE A 16 3.54 4.52 5.90
CA ILE A 16 2.20 5.12 6.01
C ILE A 16 1.48 4.61 7.26
N ASP A 17 1.61 3.34 7.61
CA ASP A 17 1.09 2.79 8.86
C ASP A 17 1.60 3.57 10.07
N PHE A 18 2.91 3.73 10.17
CA PHE A 18 3.56 4.47 11.25
C PHE A 18 3.14 5.95 11.31
N LEU A 19 3.08 6.62 10.17
CA LEU A 19 2.81 8.06 10.11
C LEU A 19 1.33 8.43 10.20
N TRP A 20 0.45 7.62 9.60
CA TRP A 20 -0.98 7.90 9.48
C TRP A 20 -1.80 7.29 10.60
N LYS A 21 -1.28 6.26 11.26
CA LYS A 21 -1.89 5.54 12.40
C LYS A 21 -3.33 5.12 12.06
N PRO A 22 -3.53 4.14 11.15
CA PRO A 22 -4.84 3.62 10.84
C PRO A 22 -5.41 2.81 12.02
N ASP A 23 -6.74 2.73 12.11
CA ASP A 23 -7.42 1.86 13.07
C ASP A 23 -7.44 0.40 12.60
N VAL A 24 -7.30 0.19 11.29
CA VAL A 24 -7.27 -1.14 10.65
C VAL A 24 -6.23 -1.15 9.54
N LYS A 25 -5.42 -2.20 9.52
CA LYS A 25 -4.55 -2.58 8.40
C LYS A 25 -5.21 -3.75 7.67
N LEU A 26 -5.53 -3.57 6.39
CA LEU A 26 -6.17 -4.58 5.57
C LEU A 26 -5.23 -5.00 4.44
N TYR A 27 -4.81 -6.24 4.45
CA TYR A 27 -4.09 -6.89 3.37
C TYR A 27 -5.06 -7.73 2.53
N ILE A 28 -4.99 -7.59 1.21
CA ILE A 28 -5.76 -8.42 0.29
C ILE A 28 -4.80 -9.30 -0.48
N ASP A 29 -4.86 -10.59 -0.19
CA ASP A 29 -4.15 -11.61 -0.95
C ASP A 29 -4.92 -11.85 -2.26
N TYR A 30 -4.32 -11.44 -3.37
CA TYR A 30 -4.97 -11.56 -4.67
C TYR A 30 -4.42 -12.71 -5.53
N GLY A 31 -3.75 -13.68 -4.89
CA GLY A 31 -3.43 -14.99 -5.47
C GLY A 31 -2.17 -15.03 -6.35
N THR A 32 -1.28 -14.03 -6.28
CA THR A 32 -0.03 -14.03 -7.08
C THR A 32 1.15 -14.56 -6.27
N GLU A 33 2.25 -14.93 -6.96
CA GLU A 33 3.49 -15.34 -6.29
C GLU A 33 4.06 -14.25 -5.37
N GLN A 34 3.89 -12.98 -5.75
CA GLN A 34 4.30 -11.85 -4.93
C GLN A 34 3.53 -11.84 -3.59
N THR A 35 2.22 -12.07 -3.61
CA THR A 35 1.40 -12.06 -2.38
C THR A 35 1.74 -13.20 -1.44
N LYS A 36 2.19 -14.34 -1.94
CA LYS A 36 2.68 -15.44 -1.09
C LYS A 36 3.87 -15.03 -0.22
N GLU A 37 4.82 -14.28 -0.78
CA GLU A 37 5.99 -13.81 -0.03
C GLU A 37 5.68 -12.61 0.88
N GLU A 38 4.82 -11.70 0.44
CA GLU A 38 4.32 -10.60 1.28
C GLU A 38 3.62 -11.13 2.53
N ARG A 39 2.72 -12.11 2.35
CA ARG A 39 1.90 -12.70 3.43
C ARG A 39 2.73 -13.28 4.58
N LYS A 40 3.87 -13.90 4.28
CA LYS A 40 4.77 -14.49 5.31
C LYS A 40 5.36 -13.45 6.27
N ARG A 41 5.31 -12.17 5.92
CA ARG A 41 5.97 -11.07 6.63
C ARG A 41 5.01 -10.03 7.19
N LEU A 42 3.72 -10.30 7.09
CA LEU A 42 2.72 -9.37 7.62
C LEU A 42 2.75 -9.35 9.15
N PRO A 43 2.65 -8.18 9.78
CA PRO A 43 2.41 -8.09 11.23
C PRO A 43 1.13 -8.81 11.66
N GLN A 44 1.10 -9.29 12.90
CA GLN A 44 -0.03 -10.06 13.43
C GLN A 44 -1.35 -9.28 13.49
N ASP A 45 -1.28 -7.97 13.58
CA ASP A 45 -2.44 -7.07 13.66
C ASP A 45 -3.01 -6.69 12.28
N VAL A 46 -2.50 -7.28 11.19
CA VAL A 46 -3.03 -7.10 9.83
C VAL A 46 -4.16 -8.08 9.57
N ILE A 47 -5.32 -7.55 9.19
CA ILE A 47 -6.43 -8.37 8.71
C ILE A 47 -6.11 -8.84 7.29
N VAL A 48 -6.03 -10.15 7.10
CA VAL A 48 -5.80 -10.77 5.78
C VAL A 48 -7.14 -11.20 5.19
N LYS A 49 -7.37 -10.84 3.94
CA LYS A 49 -8.50 -11.32 3.13
C LYS A 49 -7.98 -11.87 1.81
N GLU A 50 -8.50 -13.02 1.43
CA GLU A 50 -8.20 -13.65 0.15
C GLU A 50 -9.26 -13.25 -0.87
N PHE A 51 -8.80 -12.73 -2.00
CA PHE A 51 -9.66 -12.37 -3.12
C PHE A 51 -8.87 -12.59 -4.41
N ASN A 52 -8.91 -13.80 -4.94
CA ASN A 52 -8.11 -14.19 -6.09
C ASN A 52 -8.47 -13.37 -7.34
N LEU A 53 -7.48 -12.64 -7.85
CA LEU A 53 -7.53 -11.86 -9.07
C LEU A 53 -6.42 -12.27 -10.05
N ALA A 54 -5.65 -13.31 -9.74
CA ALA A 54 -4.48 -13.68 -10.54
C ALA A 54 -4.85 -14.05 -11.98
N GLU A 55 -6.03 -14.60 -12.21
CA GLU A 55 -6.56 -14.93 -13.55
C GLU A 55 -6.79 -13.70 -14.44
N PHE A 56 -6.97 -12.51 -13.84
CA PHE A 56 -7.17 -11.25 -14.57
C PHE A 56 -5.87 -10.46 -14.78
N MET A 57 -4.73 -11.06 -14.47
CA MET A 57 -3.44 -10.41 -14.61
C MET A 57 -3.05 -10.31 -16.08
N GLU A 58 -2.83 -9.08 -16.55
CA GLU A 58 -2.39 -8.80 -17.92
C GLU A 58 -0.89 -9.06 -18.06
N ASN A 59 -0.49 -9.68 -19.16
CA ASN A 59 0.92 -9.90 -19.48
C ASN A 59 1.54 -8.69 -20.19
N ASP A 60 1.52 -7.55 -19.51
CA ASP A 60 2.00 -6.25 -19.97
C ASP A 60 3.45 -5.93 -19.55
N GLY A 61 4.18 -6.94 -19.05
CA GLY A 61 5.54 -6.80 -18.53
C GLY A 61 5.63 -6.24 -17.10
N ILE A 62 4.55 -5.70 -16.56
CA ILE A 62 4.45 -5.21 -15.18
C ILE A 62 3.36 -5.93 -14.36
N ASN A 63 2.70 -6.91 -14.98
CA ASN A 63 1.68 -7.76 -14.35
C ASN A 63 0.53 -6.94 -13.73
N THR A 64 -0.07 -6.08 -14.54
CA THR A 64 -1.20 -5.25 -14.13
C THR A 64 -2.46 -6.09 -13.95
N ILE A 65 -3.20 -5.85 -12.88
CA ILE A 65 -4.56 -6.35 -12.71
C ILE A 65 -5.49 -5.13 -12.85
N PRO A 66 -6.35 -5.10 -13.88
CA PRO A 66 -7.26 -3.98 -14.11
C PRO A 66 -8.15 -3.69 -12.90
N LEU A 67 -8.33 -2.42 -12.58
CA LEU A 67 -9.20 -1.95 -11.49
C LEU A 67 -8.84 -2.48 -10.08
N ARG A 68 -7.66 -3.10 -9.89
CA ARG A 68 -7.26 -3.72 -8.62
C ARG A 68 -7.50 -2.81 -7.41
N ASN A 69 -7.02 -1.59 -7.43
CA ASN A 69 -7.19 -0.68 -6.28
C ASN A 69 -8.64 -0.19 -6.11
N LEU A 70 -9.48 -0.22 -7.16
CA LEU A 70 -10.91 0.03 -7.03
C LEU A 70 -11.60 -1.11 -6.28
N ILE A 71 -11.29 -2.36 -6.64
CA ILE A 71 -11.79 -3.56 -5.97
C ILE A 71 -11.34 -3.58 -4.52
N PHE A 72 -10.06 -3.32 -4.25
CA PHE A 72 -9.54 -3.28 -2.89
C PHE A 72 -10.21 -2.19 -2.05
N ALA A 73 -10.44 -1.01 -2.62
CA ALA A 73 -11.18 0.05 -1.93
C ALA A 73 -12.63 -0.36 -1.62
N ALA A 74 -13.31 -1.06 -2.56
CA ALA A 74 -14.67 -1.56 -2.36
C ALA A 74 -14.74 -2.61 -1.25
N LEU A 75 -13.75 -3.50 -1.14
CA LEU A 75 -13.65 -4.43 0.00
C LEU A 75 -13.37 -3.70 1.31
N ALA A 76 -12.48 -2.70 1.28
CA ALA A 76 -12.02 -1.98 2.47
C ALA A 76 -13.12 -1.12 3.12
N VAL A 77 -14.14 -0.65 2.39
CA VAL A 77 -15.25 0.12 2.98
C VAL A 77 -16.05 -0.67 4.03
N ASN A 78 -15.95 -2.01 4.04
CA ASN A 78 -16.57 -2.85 5.06
C ASN A 78 -15.82 -2.80 6.42
N TYR A 79 -14.63 -2.23 6.45
CA TYR A 79 -13.77 -2.18 7.65
C TYR A 79 -13.68 -0.77 8.26
N GLY A 80 -14.06 0.27 7.53
CA GLY A 80 -14.04 1.64 8.03
C GLY A 80 -14.54 2.67 7.04
N ASP A 81 -14.34 3.95 7.37
CA ASP A 81 -14.94 5.07 6.65
C ASP A 81 -13.92 5.86 5.82
N VAL A 82 -12.67 5.87 6.25
CA VAL A 82 -11.57 6.57 5.53
C VAL A 82 -10.57 5.52 5.08
N ILE A 83 -10.54 5.25 3.78
CA ILE A 83 -9.70 4.21 3.19
C ILE A 83 -8.47 4.86 2.54
N ALA A 84 -7.28 4.54 3.04
CA ALA A 84 -6.01 5.00 2.49
C ALA A 84 -5.43 3.97 1.51
N ILE A 85 -5.08 4.46 0.32
CA ILE A 85 -4.31 3.73 -0.68
C ILE A 85 -2.87 4.24 -0.61
N GLY A 86 -1.90 3.34 -0.53
CA GLY A 86 -0.48 3.67 -0.61
C GLY A 86 -0.12 4.24 -1.99
N GLY A 87 0.47 5.43 -2.00
CA GLY A 87 0.92 6.08 -3.22
C GLY A 87 1.80 7.28 -2.92
N VAL A 88 2.87 7.42 -3.69
CA VAL A 88 3.91 8.45 -3.54
C VAL A 88 4.09 9.26 -4.81
N LYS A 89 4.85 10.36 -4.73
CA LYS A 89 5.27 11.13 -5.91
C LYS A 89 6.09 10.22 -6.83
N GLY A 90 5.80 10.28 -8.12
CA GLY A 90 6.46 9.42 -9.11
C GLY A 90 5.77 8.08 -9.39
N ASP A 91 4.76 7.65 -8.61
CA ASP A 91 3.91 6.53 -9.01
C ASP A 91 3.10 6.92 -10.25
N LEU A 92 3.26 6.13 -11.31
CA LEU A 92 2.62 6.37 -12.62
C LEU A 92 1.18 5.85 -12.68
N HIS A 93 0.80 4.94 -11.80
CA HIS A 93 -0.53 4.32 -11.80
C HIS A 93 -1.61 5.34 -11.43
N TYR A 94 -2.61 5.47 -12.30
CA TYR A 94 -3.73 6.40 -12.13
C TYR A 94 -4.52 6.13 -10.84
N ASP A 95 -4.68 4.87 -10.47
CA ASP A 95 -5.41 4.42 -9.27
C ASP A 95 -4.71 4.75 -7.94
N LYS A 96 -3.49 5.33 -8.00
CA LYS A 96 -2.76 5.92 -6.87
C LYS A 96 -2.76 7.46 -6.88
N THR A 97 -3.69 8.09 -7.58
CA THR A 97 -3.79 9.56 -7.66
C THR A 97 -4.89 10.12 -6.77
N LYS A 98 -4.75 11.39 -6.36
CA LYS A 98 -5.83 12.11 -5.66
C LYS A 98 -7.09 12.26 -6.52
N LYS A 99 -6.94 12.30 -7.87
CA LYS A 99 -8.06 12.37 -8.81
C LYS A 99 -8.87 11.08 -8.81
N PHE A 100 -8.20 9.94 -8.83
CA PHE A 100 -8.83 8.62 -8.68
C PHE A 100 -9.57 8.54 -7.32
N ALA A 101 -8.89 8.81 -6.21
CA ALA A 101 -9.48 8.76 -4.87
C ALA A 101 -10.76 9.59 -4.74
N ARG A 102 -10.76 10.82 -5.29
CA ARG A 102 -11.94 11.69 -5.31
C ARG A 102 -13.09 11.13 -6.14
N ARG A 103 -12.81 10.55 -7.32
CA ARG A 103 -13.82 9.94 -8.18
C ARG A 103 -14.42 8.69 -7.54
N THR A 104 -13.58 7.83 -6.99
CA THR A 104 -14.00 6.62 -6.26
C THR A 104 -14.84 6.96 -5.04
N THR A 105 -14.45 8.00 -4.27
CA THR A 105 -15.26 8.50 -3.16
C THR A 105 -16.68 8.91 -3.61
N ARG A 106 -16.79 9.64 -4.72
CA ARG A 106 -18.09 10.04 -5.26
C ARG A 106 -18.93 8.85 -5.70
N LEU A 107 -18.31 7.91 -6.43
CA LEU A 107 -18.97 6.70 -6.89
C LEU A 107 -19.51 5.88 -5.70
N PHE A 108 -18.68 5.60 -4.70
CA PHE A 108 -19.12 4.81 -3.55
C PHE A 108 -20.22 5.49 -2.76
N ASN A 109 -20.10 6.80 -2.52
CA ASN A 109 -21.15 7.54 -1.80
C ASN A 109 -22.45 7.65 -2.61
N SER A 110 -22.44 7.64 -3.93
CA SER A 110 -23.67 7.61 -4.73
C SER A 110 -24.48 6.32 -4.55
N VAL A 111 -23.83 5.24 -4.15
CA VAL A 111 -24.46 3.94 -3.83
C VAL A 111 -24.78 3.86 -2.34
N LEU A 112 -23.76 3.97 -1.48
CA LEU A 112 -23.87 3.75 -0.03
C LEU A 112 -24.88 4.66 0.67
N THR A 113 -25.08 5.89 0.20
CA THR A 113 -26.06 6.80 0.80
C THR A 113 -27.51 6.44 0.48
N LYS A 114 -27.74 5.60 -0.53
CA LYS A 114 -29.05 5.09 -0.93
C LYS A 114 -29.39 3.76 -0.26
N GLU A 115 -28.40 3.08 0.31
CA GLU A 115 -28.59 1.85 1.08
C GLU A 115 -29.12 2.14 2.49
N ALA A 116 -29.60 1.12 3.16
CA ALA A 116 -30.15 1.21 4.53
C ALA A 116 -29.17 1.83 5.54
N SER A 117 -27.89 1.59 5.36
CA SER A 117 -26.81 2.11 6.23
C SER A 117 -26.60 3.62 6.14
N LYS A 118 -27.00 4.24 5.02
CA LYS A 118 -26.78 5.69 4.70
C LYS A 118 -25.36 6.18 4.99
N ARG A 119 -24.38 5.26 4.87
CA ARG A 119 -22.97 5.50 5.20
C ARG A 119 -22.29 6.42 4.20
N LYS A 120 -21.32 7.18 4.67
CA LYS A 120 -20.40 7.94 3.82
C LYS A 120 -18.98 7.46 4.05
N VAL A 121 -18.23 7.33 2.97
CA VAL A 121 -16.82 6.92 2.99
C VAL A 121 -15.94 7.95 2.28
N LYS A 122 -14.64 7.90 2.54
CA LYS A 122 -13.65 8.75 1.89
C LYS A 122 -12.44 7.91 1.49
N ILE A 123 -12.13 7.89 0.21
CA ILE A 123 -10.88 7.29 -0.30
C ILE A 123 -9.81 8.38 -0.34
N VAL A 124 -8.62 8.07 0.16
CA VAL A 124 -7.50 9.02 0.24
C VAL A 124 -6.20 8.41 -0.25
N VAL A 125 -5.29 9.26 -0.74
CA VAL A 125 -3.88 8.93 -0.98
C VAL A 125 -3.06 9.95 -0.20
N PRO A 126 -2.82 9.70 1.11
CA PRO A 126 -2.42 10.75 2.05
C PRO A 126 -1.05 11.34 1.72
N TYR A 127 -0.13 10.53 1.22
CA TYR A 127 1.27 10.94 0.98
C TYR A 127 1.63 11.11 -0.49
N LYS A 128 0.66 11.24 -1.40
CA LYS A 128 0.89 11.35 -2.86
C LYS A 128 1.81 12.50 -3.28
N LYS A 129 1.93 13.55 -2.50
CA LYS A 129 2.81 14.69 -2.81
C LYS A 129 4.29 14.47 -2.45
N TYR A 130 4.60 13.45 -1.67
CA TYR A 130 5.93 13.15 -1.16
C TYR A 130 6.60 12.03 -1.97
N SER A 131 7.92 12.12 -2.18
CA SER A 131 8.75 11.05 -2.73
C SER A 131 8.96 9.93 -1.71
N LYS A 132 9.57 8.82 -2.13
CA LYS A 132 9.97 7.76 -1.20
C LYS A 132 11.02 8.24 -0.19
N SER A 133 12.01 9.03 -0.64
CA SER A 133 13.02 9.63 0.24
C SER A 133 12.38 10.56 1.27
N ASP A 134 11.40 11.41 0.84
CA ASP A 134 10.66 12.26 1.78
C ASP A 134 9.91 11.44 2.84
N LEU A 135 9.31 10.30 2.44
CA LEU A 135 8.61 9.43 3.40
C LEU A 135 9.56 8.81 4.42
N VAL A 136 10.72 8.30 3.96
CA VAL A 136 11.73 7.73 4.88
C VAL A 136 12.26 8.79 5.82
N LYS A 137 12.56 9.99 5.31
CA LYS A 137 12.94 11.13 6.15
C LYS A 137 11.90 11.44 7.22
N MET A 138 10.63 11.59 6.84
CA MET A 138 9.53 11.84 7.78
C MET A 138 9.36 10.71 8.82
N TYR A 139 9.63 9.46 8.43
CA TYR A 139 9.58 8.31 9.31
C TYR A 139 10.67 8.39 10.38
N ILE A 140 11.92 8.66 10.00
CA ILE A 140 13.07 8.77 10.91
C ILE A 140 12.88 9.99 11.83
N GLU A 141 12.53 11.16 11.31
CA GLU A 141 12.30 12.38 12.08
C GLU A 141 11.19 12.23 13.14
N ARG A 142 10.32 11.24 13.00
CA ARG A 142 9.28 10.91 13.98
C ARG A 142 9.62 9.72 14.88
N GLY A 143 10.88 9.32 14.91
CA GLY A 143 11.39 8.25 15.76
C GLY A 143 11.26 6.86 15.16
N GLY A 144 11.07 6.74 13.85
CA GLY A 144 11.09 5.46 13.14
C GLY A 144 12.51 4.90 13.04
N ASP A 145 12.64 3.60 13.18
CA ASP A 145 13.89 2.83 13.10
C ASP A 145 14.14 2.37 11.66
N ILE A 146 15.23 2.86 11.05
CA ILE A 146 15.60 2.55 9.66
C ILE A 146 15.95 1.08 9.46
N GLU A 147 16.59 0.44 10.43
CA GLU A 147 16.96 -0.98 10.37
C GLU A 147 15.70 -1.86 10.42
N LYS A 148 14.75 -1.47 11.26
CA LYS A 148 13.44 -2.12 11.33
C LYS A 148 12.67 -1.95 10.03
N LEU A 149 12.66 -0.74 9.45
CA LEU A 149 12.04 -0.47 8.15
C LEU A 149 12.63 -1.37 7.05
N GLU A 150 13.96 -1.47 7.00
CA GLU A 150 14.63 -2.31 6.00
C GLU A 150 14.29 -3.79 6.17
N ARG A 151 14.36 -4.30 7.39
CA ARG A 151 14.13 -5.72 7.71
C ARG A 151 12.68 -6.15 7.51
N GLU A 152 11.73 -5.33 7.95
CA GLU A 152 10.31 -5.72 8.03
C GLU A 152 9.49 -5.37 6.79
N SER A 153 9.94 -4.42 5.96
CA SER A 153 9.23 -4.11 4.72
C SER A 153 9.66 -5.00 3.55
N TRP A 154 8.69 -5.42 2.72
CA TRP A 154 8.97 -6.23 1.54
C TRP A 154 8.77 -5.43 0.24
N SER A 155 9.70 -5.50 -0.69
CA SER A 155 9.60 -4.78 -1.97
C SER A 155 9.94 -5.64 -3.19
N CYS A 156 10.40 -6.87 -3.01
CA CYS A 156 10.85 -7.70 -4.11
C CYS A 156 9.70 -8.31 -4.90
N HIS A 157 9.73 -8.17 -6.23
CA HIS A 157 8.77 -8.81 -7.14
C HIS A 157 9.26 -10.15 -7.68
N ARG A 158 10.54 -10.49 -7.52
CA ARG A 158 11.17 -11.71 -8.04
C ARG A 158 12.08 -12.31 -6.98
N PRO A 159 11.52 -12.83 -5.88
CA PRO A 159 12.33 -13.43 -4.82
C PRO A 159 13.12 -14.64 -5.30
N VAL A 160 14.31 -14.83 -4.76
CA VAL A 160 15.15 -16.02 -4.98
C VAL A 160 15.29 -16.73 -3.65
N ASN A 161 14.85 -17.98 -3.58
CA ASN A 161 14.86 -18.79 -2.34
C ASN A 161 14.25 -18.07 -1.13
N GLY A 162 13.14 -17.33 -1.33
CA GLY A 162 12.47 -16.57 -0.29
C GLY A 162 13.18 -15.31 0.17
N GLN A 163 14.29 -14.93 -0.48
CA GLN A 163 15.04 -13.69 -0.21
C GLN A 163 14.82 -12.65 -1.31
N PRO A 164 14.95 -11.35 -1.02
CA PRO A 164 14.90 -10.30 -2.02
C PRO A 164 16.01 -10.48 -3.06
N CYS A 165 15.69 -10.40 -4.37
CA CYS A 165 16.69 -10.59 -5.43
C CYS A 165 17.74 -9.46 -5.53
N GLY A 166 17.50 -8.28 -4.92
CA GLY A 166 18.40 -7.12 -5.03
C GLY A 166 18.39 -6.39 -6.38
N GLU A 167 17.94 -7.02 -7.45
CA GLU A 167 18.11 -6.54 -8.84
C GLU A 167 16.86 -5.93 -9.46
N CYS A 168 15.66 -6.34 -9.03
CA CYS A 168 14.42 -5.79 -9.59
C CYS A 168 14.27 -4.31 -9.21
N ILE A 169 13.50 -3.58 -10.02
CA ILE A 169 13.29 -2.13 -9.82
C ILE A 169 12.87 -1.78 -8.38
N PRO A 170 11.91 -2.48 -7.75
CA PRO A 170 11.53 -2.19 -6.36
C PRO A 170 12.66 -2.46 -5.35
N CYS A 171 13.46 -3.51 -5.55
CA CYS A 171 14.63 -3.78 -4.69
C CYS A 171 15.66 -2.64 -4.80
N LYS A 172 16.07 -2.29 -6.03
CA LYS A 172 17.03 -1.18 -6.26
C LYS A 172 16.54 0.13 -5.66
N LYS A 173 15.25 0.46 -5.84
CA LYS A 173 14.66 1.66 -5.23
C LYS A 173 14.70 1.63 -3.71
N LYS A 174 14.36 0.50 -3.08
CA LYS A 174 14.43 0.36 -1.62
C LYS A 174 15.84 0.55 -1.11
N ILE A 175 16.82 -0.17 -1.68
CA ILE A 175 18.24 -0.08 -1.31
C ILE A 175 18.75 1.36 -1.46
N SER A 176 18.47 2.00 -2.59
CA SER A 176 18.89 3.39 -2.83
C SER A 176 18.36 4.36 -1.77
N VAL A 177 17.08 4.30 -1.45
CA VAL A 177 16.44 5.23 -0.50
C VAL A 177 16.90 4.97 0.94
N ILE A 178 17.10 3.71 1.33
CA ILE A 178 17.65 3.36 2.65
C ILE A 178 19.09 3.86 2.80
N ASN A 179 19.94 3.63 1.79
CA ASN A 179 21.33 4.10 1.82
C ASN A 179 21.44 5.63 1.82
N GLU A 180 20.57 6.32 1.08
CA GLU A 180 20.46 7.78 1.10
C GLU A 180 20.11 8.28 2.51
N ALA A 181 19.13 7.62 3.15
CA ALA A 181 18.71 7.99 4.49
C ALA A 181 19.82 7.75 5.54
N ARG A 182 20.52 6.62 5.50
CA ARG A 182 21.66 6.36 6.40
C ARG A 182 22.69 7.49 6.33
N LYS A 183 23.14 7.86 5.13
CA LYS A 183 24.12 8.95 4.94
C LYS A 183 23.67 10.32 5.44
N MET A 184 22.36 10.55 5.59
CA MET A 184 21.85 11.81 6.11
C MET A 184 21.79 11.86 7.65
N TYR A 185 21.77 10.71 8.30
CA TYR A 185 21.53 10.60 9.75
C TYR A 185 22.70 9.92 10.51
N GLU A 186 23.78 9.52 9.81
CA GLU A 186 25.09 9.19 10.37
C GLU A 186 25.92 10.48 10.55
#